data_62308e0c0b5d82a8ca671c62dd0c8da1
#
_entry.id   62308e0c0b5d82a8ca671c62dd0c8da1
#
_cell.length_a   1.000
_cell.length_b   1.000
_cell.length_c   1.000
_cell.angle_alpha   90.00
_cell.angle_beta   90.00
_cell.angle_gamma   90.00
#
_symmetry.space_group_name_H-M   'P 1'
#
loop_
_entity.id
_entity.type
_entity.pdbx_description
1 polymer ?
#
loop_
_entity_poly.entity_id
_entity_poly.type
_entity_poly.pdbx_seq_one_letter_code
_entity_poly.pdbx_strand_id
1 'polypeptide(L)'
;MASFNKDEFGGIGLPGLIFPFVPHSIESGTLQDNKDEIGGFPVYSVQGNPGKVWATKPASAEAVARVVEVTIGGTVAEGDKYSVTIAGTKYEVTVGSGEGASDAASALATAVAANANYGATASSGKITITASTAGAARNADQFIVGKESTAGTIEKNEKTAGADAVAGGVFVGIVSFTEADTMHLGYEKGDVVNVLKKGRLWVKVAGEVLAGQAAYINNSTGKITANSSSATAISGGVFKSNASDGKIAELEIA
;
A
#
# COMPACT_ATOMS: atom_id res chain seq x y z
N MET A 1 18.83 -3.53 -34.70
CA MET A 1 19.54 -2.57 -33.81
C MET A 1 18.73 -1.29 -33.81
N ALA A 2 18.05 -0.97 -32.71
CA ALA A 2 17.48 0.35 -32.54
C ALA A 2 18.66 1.32 -32.38
N SER A 3 18.87 2.21 -33.37
CA SER A 3 19.88 3.24 -33.27
C SER A 3 19.39 4.26 -32.24
N PHE A 4 20.14 4.47 -31.16
CA PHE A 4 19.92 5.61 -30.29
C PHE A 4 20.04 6.90 -31.13
N ASN A 5 18.91 7.56 -31.33
CA ASN A 5 18.91 8.82 -32.06
C ASN A 5 19.42 9.90 -31.09
N LYS A 6 20.65 10.33 -31.28
CA LYS A 6 21.32 11.40 -30.52
C LYS A 6 20.47 12.69 -30.47
N ASP A 7 19.66 12.94 -31.47
CA ASP A 7 18.82 14.12 -31.59
C ASP A 7 17.56 14.01 -30.69
N GLU A 8 17.11 12.79 -30.38
CA GLU A 8 15.96 12.55 -29.51
C GLU A 8 16.22 13.02 -28.06
N PHE A 9 17.49 13.00 -27.64
CA PHE A 9 17.94 13.42 -26.32
C PHE A 9 18.68 14.77 -26.33
N GLY A 10 18.59 15.55 -27.41
CA GLY A 10 19.23 16.86 -27.50
C GLY A 10 20.77 16.83 -27.54
N GLY A 11 21.36 15.67 -27.79
CA GLY A 11 22.81 15.49 -27.92
C GLY A 11 23.60 15.59 -26.60
N ILE A 12 22.93 15.64 -25.44
CA ILE A 12 23.55 16.01 -24.15
C ILE A 12 23.85 14.76 -23.29
N GLY A 13 23.14 13.66 -23.43
CA GLY A 13 23.37 12.44 -22.64
C GLY A 13 22.24 11.41 -22.77
N LEU A 14 22.38 10.29 -22.07
CA LEU A 14 21.36 9.23 -21.96
C LEU A 14 20.77 9.24 -20.55
N PRO A 15 19.47 8.98 -20.38
CA PRO A 15 18.87 8.82 -19.07
C PRO A 15 19.62 7.77 -18.24
N GLY A 16 19.98 8.11 -17.00
CA GLY A 16 20.73 7.23 -16.11
C GLY A 16 22.24 7.26 -16.29
N LEU A 17 22.78 7.93 -17.31
CA LEU A 17 24.23 8.09 -17.46
C LEU A 17 24.79 8.95 -16.33
N ILE A 18 25.79 8.42 -15.60
CA ILE A 18 26.43 9.10 -14.46
C ILE A 18 27.60 9.97 -14.96
N PHE A 19 27.79 11.09 -14.30
CA PHE A 19 28.97 11.93 -14.51
C PHE A 19 30.19 11.32 -13.78
N PRO A 20 31.22 10.86 -14.51
CA PRO A 20 32.32 10.07 -13.94
C PRO A 20 33.23 10.88 -13.01
N PHE A 21 33.25 12.20 -13.13
CA PHE A 21 34.13 13.06 -12.35
C PHE A 21 33.47 13.67 -11.08
N VAL A 22 32.24 13.27 -10.78
CA VAL A 22 31.52 13.71 -9.57
C VAL A 22 31.51 12.55 -8.57
N PRO A 23 31.83 12.76 -7.30
CA PRO A 23 31.70 11.74 -6.29
C PRO A 23 30.29 11.16 -6.29
N HIS A 24 30.17 9.82 -6.32
CA HIS A 24 28.88 9.16 -6.36
C HIS A 24 28.84 7.94 -5.46
N SER A 25 27.63 7.55 -5.05
CA SER A 25 27.35 6.33 -4.30
C SER A 25 26.28 5.54 -5.02
N ILE A 26 26.59 4.28 -5.32
CA ILE A 26 25.72 3.36 -6.03
C ILE A 26 25.50 2.12 -5.16
N GLU A 27 24.28 1.64 -5.12
CA GLU A 27 23.91 0.35 -4.52
C GLU A 27 23.19 -0.50 -5.57
N SER A 28 23.32 -1.81 -5.47
CA SER A 28 22.56 -2.72 -6.33
C SER A 28 21.24 -3.07 -5.69
N GLY A 29 20.18 -3.18 -6.51
CA GLY A 29 18.87 -3.63 -6.09
C GLY A 29 18.24 -4.58 -7.11
N THR A 30 17.40 -5.51 -6.65
CA THR A 30 16.64 -6.40 -7.54
C THR A 30 15.27 -5.79 -7.80
N LEU A 31 14.97 -5.50 -9.07
CA LEU A 31 13.71 -4.89 -9.49
C LEU A 31 12.54 -5.86 -9.31
N GLN A 32 11.43 -5.36 -8.79
CA GLN A 32 10.26 -6.18 -8.47
C GLN A 32 9.10 -5.98 -9.46
N ASP A 33 9.23 -5.05 -10.39
CA ASP A 33 8.27 -4.73 -11.45
C ASP A 33 9.02 -4.39 -12.75
N ASN A 34 8.32 -4.46 -13.89
CA ASN A 34 8.91 -4.13 -15.20
C ASN A 34 8.97 -2.63 -15.41
N LYS A 35 9.97 -2.17 -16.18
CA LYS A 35 10.12 -0.77 -16.54
C LYS A 35 10.66 -0.62 -17.96
N ASP A 36 9.90 0.06 -18.83
CA ASP A 36 10.25 0.30 -20.24
C ASP A 36 11.19 1.51 -20.41
N GLU A 37 12.13 1.70 -19.50
CA GLU A 37 13.14 2.75 -19.51
C GLU A 37 14.50 2.16 -19.15
N ILE A 38 15.56 2.60 -19.82
CA ILE A 38 16.93 2.06 -19.66
C ILE A 38 17.71 2.69 -18.50
N GLY A 39 17.14 3.66 -17.81
CA GLY A 39 17.75 4.35 -16.67
C GLY A 39 17.16 5.74 -16.46
N GLY A 40 17.64 6.43 -15.42
CA GLY A 40 17.17 7.78 -15.10
C GLY A 40 15.79 7.84 -14.43
N PHE A 41 15.21 6.71 -14.05
CA PHE A 41 13.93 6.63 -13.35
C PHE A 41 14.11 6.40 -11.85
N PRO A 42 13.20 6.91 -11.01
CA PRO A 42 13.27 6.72 -9.56
C PRO A 42 12.89 5.29 -9.18
N VAL A 43 13.48 4.79 -8.10
CA VAL A 43 13.10 3.51 -7.48
C VAL A 43 12.81 3.67 -5.99
N TYR A 44 12.01 2.74 -5.50
CA TYR A 44 11.47 2.73 -4.14
C TYR A 44 11.81 1.43 -3.43
N SER A 45 12.04 1.49 -2.13
CA SER A 45 12.10 0.30 -1.26
C SER A 45 10.85 0.21 -0.40
N VAL A 46 10.54 -1.00 0.06
CA VAL A 46 9.50 -1.26 1.07
C VAL A 46 10.17 -1.84 2.31
N GLN A 47 9.80 -1.34 3.48
CA GLN A 47 10.32 -1.83 4.75
C GLN A 47 10.15 -3.36 4.86
N GLY A 48 11.18 -4.04 5.36
CA GLY A 48 11.19 -5.50 5.47
C GLY A 48 11.60 -6.25 4.19
N ASN A 49 11.93 -5.55 3.10
CA ASN A 49 12.36 -6.14 1.83
C ASN A 49 13.76 -5.65 1.42
N PRO A 50 14.83 -6.03 2.14
CA PRO A 50 16.18 -5.56 1.85
C PRO A 50 16.64 -6.00 0.46
N GLY A 51 17.32 -5.11 -0.26
CA GLY A 51 17.83 -5.36 -1.60
C GLY A 51 16.79 -5.42 -2.72
N LYS A 52 15.50 -5.26 -2.41
CA LYS A 52 14.43 -5.18 -3.40
C LYS A 52 14.02 -3.74 -3.65
N VAL A 53 13.83 -3.40 -4.93
CA VAL A 53 13.41 -2.07 -5.37
C VAL A 53 12.27 -2.17 -6.38
N TRP A 54 11.43 -1.15 -6.42
CA TRP A 54 10.29 -1.02 -7.33
C TRP A 54 10.42 0.24 -8.16
N ALA A 55 10.21 0.16 -9.46
CA ALA A 55 10.15 1.31 -10.36
C ALA A 55 8.82 2.08 -10.20
N THR A 56 7.75 1.37 -9.86
CA THR A 56 6.47 1.97 -9.49
C THR A 56 6.38 2.07 -7.99
N LYS A 57 6.06 3.26 -7.45
CA LYS A 57 5.94 3.46 -6.00
C LYS A 57 4.86 2.56 -5.42
N PRO A 58 5.21 1.57 -4.55
CA PRO A 58 4.21 0.75 -3.86
C PRO A 58 3.29 1.62 -3.00
N ALA A 59 1.98 1.41 -3.12
CA ALA A 59 0.99 2.10 -2.31
C ALA A 59 1.07 1.61 -0.85
N SER A 60 0.84 2.53 0.09
CA SER A 60 0.56 2.15 1.48
C SER A 60 -0.89 1.71 1.60
N ALA A 61 -1.14 0.76 2.49
CA ALA A 61 -2.49 0.44 2.93
C ALA A 61 -2.54 0.47 4.47
N GLU A 62 -3.59 1.05 5.00
CA GLU A 62 -3.84 1.03 6.45
C GLU A 62 -4.30 -0.36 6.88
N ALA A 63 -4.05 -0.70 8.15
CA ALA A 63 -4.56 -1.93 8.70
C ALA A 63 -6.09 -1.89 8.74
N VAL A 64 -6.72 -3.01 8.40
CA VAL A 64 -8.18 -3.17 8.42
C VAL A 64 -8.57 -4.10 9.56
N ALA A 65 -9.55 -3.69 10.37
CA ALA A 65 -10.10 -4.52 11.41
C ALA A 65 -11.01 -5.61 10.82
N ARG A 66 -10.97 -6.81 11.39
CA ARG A 66 -11.93 -7.86 11.07
C ARG A 66 -13.32 -7.47 11.53
N VAL A 67 -14.33 -7.71 10.68
CA VAL A 67 -15.75 -7.48 10.98
C VAL A 67 -16.56 -8.73 10.69
N VAL A 68 -17.32 -9.17 11.69
CA VAL A 68 -18.27 -10.29 11.59
C VAL A 68 -19.67 -9.77 11.89
N GLU A 69 -20.63 -10.06 11.05
CA GLU A 69 -22.04 -9.76 11.29
C GLU A 69 -22.76 -11.02 11.80
N VAL A 70 -23.59 -10.85 12.82
CA VAL A 70 -24.51 -11.90 13.34
C VAL A 70 -25.91 -11.33 13.26
N THR A 71 -26.84 -12.07 12.66
CA THR A 71 -28.23 -11.67 12.51
C THR A 71 -29.14 -12.61 13.29
N ILE A 72 -29.94 -12.07 14.20
CA ILE A 72 -31.04 -12.77 14.87
C ILE A 72 -32.32 -12.41 14.14
N GLY A 73 -33.08 -13.43 13.76
CA GLY A 73 -34.32 -13.26 12.99
C GLY A 73 -35.33 -14.38 13.26
N GLY A 74 -36.35 -14.44 12.40
CA GLY A 74 -37.46 -15.36 12.60
C GLY A 74 -38.41 -14.92 13.72
N THR A 75 -39.22 -15.84 14.21
CA THR A 75 -40.13 -15.58 15.35
C THR A 75 -39.37 -15.83 16.66
N VAL A 76 -39.02 -14.75 17.34
CA VAL A 76 -38.33 -14.79 18.64
C VAL A 76 -39.36 -14.80 19.75
N ALA A 77 -39.22 -15.71 20.72
CA ALA A 77 -40.15 -15.88 21.83
C ALA A 77 -39.43 -15.76 23.16
N GLU A 78 -40.19 -15.46 24.23
CA GLU A 78 -39.72 -15.50 25.61
C GLU A 78 -39.08 -16.84 25.95
N GLY A 79 -37.92 -16.83 26.59
CA GLY A 79 -37.16 -18.02 26.94
C GLY A 79 -36.21 -18.53 25.81
N ASP A 80 -36.31 -18.04 24.58
CA ASP A 80 -35.35 -18.37 23.53
C ASP A 80 -33.94 -17.92 23.94
N LYS A 81 -32.92 -18.72 23.58
CA LYS A 81 -31.53 -18.38 23.82
C LYS A 81 -30.76 -18.25 22.54
N TYR A 82 -29.95 -17.21 22.48
CA TYR A 82 -29.02 -16.95 21.38
C TYR A 82 -27.61 -16.77 21.92
N SER A 83 -26.64 -17.32 21.20
CA SER A 83 -25.24 -17.25 21.64
C SER A 83 -24.28 -17.04 20.49
N VAL A 84 -23.16 -16.39 20.81
CA VAL A 84 -21.97 -16.28 19.95
C VAL A 84 -20.79 -16.76 20.77
N THR A 85 -20.03 -17.71 20.25
CA THR A 85 -18.75 -18.13 20.83
C THR A 85 -17.63 -17.53 20.02
N ILE A 86 -16.73 -16.78 20.64
CA ILE A 86 -15.59 -16.11 20.03
C ILE A 86 -14.31 -16.65 20.63
N ALA A 87 -13.47 -17.28 19.84
CA ALA A 87 -12.20 -17.86 20.30
C ALA A 87 -12.36 -18.73 21.57
N GLY A 88 -13.44 -19.53 21.61
CA GLY A 88 -13.76 -20.45 22.73
C GLY A 88 -14.56 -19.82 23.87
N THR A 89 -14.75 -18.52 23.95
CA THR A 89 -15.57 -17.86 24.97
C THR A 89 -17.00 -17.68 24.47
N LYS A 90 -17.98 -18.27 25.17
CA LYS A 90 -19.41 -18.19 24.87
C LYS A 90 -20.04 -16.95 25.49
N TYR A 91 -20.76 -16.18 24.71
CA TYR A 91 -21.65 -15.09 25.11
C TYR A 91 -23.07 -15.51 24.77
N GLU A 92 -23.97 -15.43 25.75
CA GLU A 92 -25.34 -15.92 25.60
C GLU A 92 -26.32 -14.91 26.20
N VAL A 93 -27.49 -14.82 25.58
CA VAL A 93 -28.62 -14.04 26.04
C VAL A 93 -29.87 -14.91 26.04
N THR A 94 -30.75 -14.72 27.04
CA THR A 94 -32.10 -15.29 27.09
C THR A 94 -33.09 -14.16 26.83
N VAL A 95 -34.03 -14.38 25.94
CA VAL A 95 -35.08 -13.41 25.57
C VAL A 95 -36.09 -13.29 26.67
N GLY A 96 -36.35 -12.06 27.10
CA GLY A 96 -37.35 -11.73 28.10
C GLY A 96 -38.76 -11.61 27.52
N SER A 97 -39.72 -11.39 28.41
CA SER A 97 -41.12 -11.22 28.05
C SER A 97 -41.34 -9.93 27.25
N GLY A 98 -41.93 -10.07 26.05
CA GLY A 98 -42.20 -8.95 25.15
C GLY A 98 -41.01 -8.47 24.33
N GLU A 99 -39.85 -9.10 24.47
CA GLU A 99 -38.65 -8.79 23.71
C GLU A 99 -38.68 -9.49 22.32
N GLY A 100 -38.07 -8.82 21.33
CA GLY A 100 -37.94 -9.33 19.98
C GLY A 100 -36.52 -9.52 19.55
N ALA A 101 -36.32 -9.80 18.25
CA ALA A 101 -34.97 -10.01 17.68
C ALA A 101 -34.02 -8.81 17.89
N SER A 102 -34.53 -7.59 17.86
CA SER A 102 -33.72 -6.38 18.09
C SER A 102 -33.21 -6.28 19.55
N ASP A 103 -34.06 -6.67 20.51
CA ASP A 103 -33.70 -6.61 21.93
C ASP A 103 -32.68 -7.70 22.24
N ALA A 104 -32.91 -8.92 21.74
CA ALA A 104 -31.99 -10.04 21.85
C ALA A 104 -30.63 -9.70 21.21
N ALA A 105 -30.63 -9.07 20.03
CA ALA A 105 -29.39 -8.63 19.38
C ALA A 105 -28.65 -7.54 20.22
N SER A 106 -29.37 -6.60 20.79
CA SER A 106 -28.79 -5.53 21.62
C SER A 106 -28.18 -6.11 22.90
N ALA A 107 -28.87 -7.01 23.56
CA ALA A 107 -28.37 -7.70 24.77
C ALA A 107 -27.14 -8.55 24.45
N LEU A 108 -27.18 -9.32 23.34
CA LEU A 108 -26.04 -10.14 22.90
C LEU A 108 -24.83 -9.28 22.50
N ALA A 109 -25.05 -8.14 21.79
CA ALA A 109 -23.99 -7.19 21.48
C ALA A 109 -23.34 -6.62 22.74
N THR A 110 -24.14 -6.28 23.77
CA THR A 110 -23.64 -5.81 25.06
C THR A 110 -22.78 -6.88 25.75
N ALA A 111 -23.22 -8.13 25.72
CA ALA A 111 -22.43 -9.24 26.25
C ALA A 111 -21.10 -9.44 25.52
N VAL A 112 -21.13 -9.39 24.17
CA VAL A 112 -19.92 -9.50 23.32
C VAL A 112 -18.98 -8.31 23.51
N ALA A 113 -19.50 -7.09 23.72
CA ALA A 113 -18.69 -5.90 23.93
C ALA A 113 -17.83 -5.95 25.22
N ALA A 114 -18.13 -6.86 26.15
CA ALA A 114 -17.27 -7.17 27.31
C ALA A 114 -15.97 -7.92 26.91
N ASN A 115 -15.85 -8.39 25.67
CA ASN A 115 -14.63 -9.02 25.17
C ASN A 115 -13.54 -7.97 24.93
N ALA A 116 -12.35 -8.19 25.49
CA ALA A 116 -11.22 -7.25 25.37
C ALA A 116 -10.73 -7.05 23.91
N ASN A 117 -10.98 -8.04 23.04
CA ASN A 117 -10.46 -8.08 21.66
C ASN A 117 -11.49 -7.65 20.62
N TYR A 118 -12.75 -7.48 20.98
CA TYR A 118 -13.84 -7.17 20.07
C TYR A 118 -14.81 -6.16 20.67
N GLY A 119 -15.19 -5.18 19.87
CA GLY A 119 -16.36 -4.35 20.13
C GLY A 119 -17.57 -4.92 19.40
N ALA A 120 -18.78 -4.66 19.92
CA ALA A 120 -20.00 -5.04 19.25
C ALA A 120 -21.05 -3.94 19.33
N THR A 121 -21.82 -3.76 18.25
CA THR A 121 -22.97 -2.86 18.16
C THR A 121 -24.14 -3.61 17.53
N ALA A 122 -25.37 -3.24 17.91
CA ALA A 122 -26.56 -3.87 17.33
C ALA A 122 -27.50 -2.83 16.71
N SER A 123 -28.17 -3.23 15.63
CA SER A 123 -29.24 -2.46 14.98
C SER A 123 -30.19 -3.43 14.28
N SER A 124 -31.49 -3.33 14.55
CA SER A 124 -32.56 -4.06 13.84
C SER A 124 -32.31 -5.58 13.74
N GLY A 125 -31.96 -6.22 14.88
CA GLY A 125 -31.69 -7.66 14.92
C GLY A 125 -30.31 -8.09 14.38
N LYS A 126 -29.50 -7.16 13.87
CA LYS A 126 -28.15 -7.39 13.38
C LYS A 126 -27.12 -6.88 14.39
N ILE A 127 -26.10 -7.71 14.65
CA ILE A 127 -24.96 -7.40 15.51
C ILE A 127 -23.74 -7.27 14.60
N THR A 128 -23.04 -6.15 14.67
CA THR A 128 -21.75 -5.96 14.02
C THR A 128 -20.65 -6.09 15.07
N ILE A 129 -19.82 -7.10 14.93
CA ILE A 129 -18.70 -7.41 15.83
C ILE A 129 -17.41 -7.03 15.11
N THR A 130 -16.67 -6.08 15.69
CA THR A 130 -15.45 -5.53 15.07
C THR A 130 -14.25 -5.80 15.99
N ALA A 131 -13.16 -6.31 15.44
CA ALA A 131 -11.91 -6.47 16.19
C ALA A 131 -11.42 -5.11 16.71
N SER A 132 -11.06 -5.05 17.99
CA SER A 132 -10.58 -3.82 18.65
C SER A 132 -9.25 -3.33 18.11
N THR A 133 -8.46 -4.23 17.50
CA THR A 133 -7.20 -3.90 16.83
C THR A 133 -7.31 -4.28 15.37
N ALA A 134 -6.99 -3.35 14.48
CA ALA A 134 -6.87 -3.61 13.06
C ALA A 134 -5.66 -4.52 12.78
N GLY A 135 -5.76 -5.35 11.74
CA GLY A 135 -4.73 -6.29 11.34
C GLY A 135 -5.26 -7.70 11.15
N ALA A 136 -4.41 -8.59 10.61
CA ALA A 136 -4.75 -9.97 10.30
C ALA A 136 -4.77 -10.90 11.54
N ALA A 137 -4.25 -10.47 12.68
CA ALA A 137 -4.05 -11.30 13.87
C ALA A 137 -5.33 -11.99 14.37
N ARG A 138 -6.51 -11.37 14.16
CA ARG A 138 -7.81 -11.91 14.59
C ARG A 138 -8.53 -12.76 13.54
N ASN A 139 -7.94 -12.98 12.36
CA ASN A 139 -8.57 -13.81 11.31
C ASN A 139 -8.67 -15.29 11.69
N ALA A 140 -7.78 -15.77 12.57
CA ALA A 140 -7.81 -17.15 13.06
C ALA A 140 -8.87 -17.41 14.15
N ASP A 141 -9.43 -16.36 14.76
CA ASP A 141 -10.44 -16.51 15.81
C ASP A 141 -11.72 -17.11 15.24
N GLN A 142 -12.18 -18.20 15.83
CA GLN A 142 -13.41 -18.86 15.41
C GLN A 142 -14.63 -18.15 15.99
N PHE A 143 -15.63 -17.94 15.13
CA PHE A 143 -16.97 -17.47 15.51
C PHE A 143 -17.98 -18.58 15.27
N ILE A 144 -18.64 -19.02 16.33
CA ILE A 144 -19.68 -20.02 16.30
C ILE A 144 -20.96 -19.40 16.84
N VAL A 145 -22.04 -19.47 16.09
CA VAL A 145 -23.37 -19.04 16.55
C VAL A 145 -24.20 -20.24 17.01
N GLY A 146 -24.98 -20.04 18.05
CA GLY A 146 -25.85 -21.08 18.61
C GLY A 146 -27.20 -20.52 19.03
N LYS A 147 -28.22 -21.36 18.99
CA LYS A 147 -29.56 -21.03 19.45
C LYS A 147 -30.22 -22.19 20.20
N GLU A 148 -31.05 -21.84 21.16
CA GLU A 148 -32.11 -22.72 21.74
C GLU A 148 -33.45 -22.03 21.50
N SER A 149 -34.02 -22.21 20.33
CA SER A 149 -35.29 -21.62 19.87
C SER A 149 -35.91 -22.51 18.84
N THR A 150 -37.24 -22.57 18.79
CA THR A 150 -38.00 -23.38 17.84
C THR A 150 -38.20 -22.69 16.49
N ALA A 151 -38.43 -21.39 16.48
CA ALA A 151 -38.77 -20.61 15.29
C ALA A 151 -37.84 -19.42 15.03
N GLY A 152 -37.04 -19.03 16.00
CA GLY A 152 -36.01 -18.00 15.81
C GLY A 152 -34.82 -18.52 15.00
N THR A 153 -34.08 -17.62 14.36
CA THR A 153 -32.86 -17.93 13.60
C THR A 153 -31.69 -17.10 14.12
N ILE A 154 -30.48 -17.62 13.99
CA ILE A 154 -29.25 -16.88 14.14
C ILE A 154 -28.28 -17.27 13.04
N GLU A 155 -27.73 -16.28 12.34
CA GLU A 155 -26.83 -16.49 11.22
C GLU A 155 -25.58 -15.63 11.39
N LYS A 156 -24.45 -16.16 10.91
CA LYS A 156 -23.16 -15.46 10.91
C LYS A 156 -22.71 -15.18 9.48
N ASN A 157 -22.21 -13.99 9.23
CA ASN A 157 -21.59 -13.60 7.97
C ASN A 157 -20.23 -12.92 8.25
N GLU A 158 -19.18 -13.38 7.59
CA GLU A 158 -17.88 -12.71 7.58
C GLU A 158 -17.95 -11.50 6.64
N LYS A 159 -17.98 -10.30 7.17
CA LYS A 159 -18.12 -9.05 6.40
C LYS A 159 -16.78 -8.58 5.84
N THR A 160 -15.75 -8.60 6.67
CA THR A 160 -14.43 -8.11 6.32
C THR A 160 -13.38 -8.92 7.07
N ALA A 161 -12.44 -9.49 6.35
CA ALA A 161 -11.25 -10.07 6.96
C ALA A 161 -10.31 -8.95 7.42
N GLY A 162 -9.63 -9.15 8.54
CA GLY A 162 -8.58 -8.23 8.99
C GLY A 162 -7.38 -8.26 8.04
N ALA A 163 -6.76 -7.12 7.84
CA ALA A 163 -5.54 -7.01 7.05
C ALA A 163 -4.52 -6.13 7.76
N ASP A 164 -3.26 -6.52 7.71
CA ASP A 164 -2.17 -5.73 8.28
C ASP A 164 -1.89 -4.49 7.43
N ALA A 165 -1.36 -3.45 8.06
CA ALA A 165 -0.90 -2.28 7.34
C ALA A 165 0.24 -2.67 6.40
N VAL A 166 0.22 -2.13 5.19
CA VAL A 166 1.30 -2.27 4.21
C VAL A 166 2.04 -0.94 4.13
N ALA A 167 3.34 -0.97 4.41
CA ALA A 167 4.19 0.21 4.25
C ALA A 167 4.29 0.57 2.76
N GLY A 168 4.04 1.84 2.46
CA GLY A 168 4.24 2.37 1.11
C GLY A 168 5.72 2.42 0.73
N GLY A 169 5.97 2.54 -0.57
CA GLY A 169 7.32 2.69 -1.10
C GLY A 169 7.97 4.02 -0.68
N VAL A 170 9.20 3.95 -0.19
CA VAL A 170 10.05 5.11 0.10
C VAL A 170 11.08 5.25 -1.02
N PHE A 171 11.23 6.45 -1.56
CA PHE A 171 12.25 6.74 -2.56
C PHE A 171 13.65 6.41 -2.02
N VAL A 172 14.44 5.68 -2.82
CA VAL A 172 15.78 5.25 -2.41
C VAL A 172 16.89 5.67 -3.38
N GLY A 173 16.56 6.09 -4.57
CA GLY A 173 17.54 6.57 -5.55
C GLY A 173 17.00 6.50 -6.98
N ILE A 174 17.90 6.74 -7.94
CA ILE A 174 17.59 6.73 -9.37
C ILE A 174 18.44 5.66 -10.03
N VAL A 175 17.81 4.87 -10.92
CA VAL A 175 18.52 3.82 -11.67
C VAL A 175 19.53 4.45 -12.61
N SER A 176 20.78 4.04 -12.47
CA SER A 176 21.83 4.41 -13.41
C SER A 176 21.87 3.45 -14.59
N PHE A 177 22.11 3.99 -15.78
CA PHE A 177 22.30 3.21 -17.00
C PHE A 177 23.57 2.34 -16.90
N THR A 178 23.47 1.09 -17.39
CA THR A 178 24.62 0.20 -17.58
C THR A 178 24.61 -0.32 -19.03
N GLU A 179 25.78 -0.56 -19.59
CA GLU A 179 25.90 -1.07 -20.99
C GLU A 179 25.25 -2.44 -21.19
N ALA A 180 25.08 -3.23 -20.12
CA ALA A 180 24.40 -4.52 -20.17
C ALA A 180 22.94 -4.43 -20.60
N ASP A 181 22.31 -3.28 -20.40
CA ASP A 181 20.88 -3.07 -20.61
C ASP A 181 20.54 -2.62 -22.06
N THR A 182 21.55 -2.48 -22.93
CA THR A 182 21.36 -2.00 -24.30
C THR A 182 20.65 -3.01 -25.22
N MET A 183 20.57 -4.27 -24.85
CA MET A 183 19.90 -5.31 -25.64
C MET A 183 18.38 -5.35 -25.41
N HIS A 184 17.91 -4.84 -24.28
CA HIS A 184 16.50 -4.68 -23.95
C HIS A 184 16.24 -3.19 -23.70
N LEU A 185 15.19 -2.64 -24.28
CA LEU A 185 14.83 -1.22 -24.11
C LEU A 185 14.18 -0.91 -22.76
N GLY A 186 14.45 -1.73 -21.75
CA GLY A 186 13.89 -1.61 -20.40
C GLY A 186 14.39 -2.72 -19.48
N TYR A 187 13.82 -2.79 -18.29
CA TYR A 187 14.11 -3.78 -17.28
C TYR A 187 12.90 -4.67 -17.00
N GLU A 188 13.17 -5.94 -16.71
CA GLU A 188 12.16 -6.89 -16.27
C GLU A 188 12.23 -7.12 -14.75
N LYS A 189 11.14 -7.64 -14.20
CA LYS A 189 11.10 -8.10 -12.82
C LYS A 189 12.15 -9.19 -12.60
N GLY A 190 13.01 -8.98 -11.61
CA GLY A 190 14.12 -9.87 -11.28
C GLY A 190 15.48 -9.34 -11.71
N ASP A 191 15.53 -8.34 -12.58
CA ASP A 191 16.78 -7.72 -13.02
C ASP A 191 17.48 -7.01 -11.86
N VAL A 192 18.80 -7.03 -11.91
CA VAL A 192 19.64 -6.29 -10.97
C VAL A 192 19.92 -4.91 -11.55
N VAL A 193 19.52 -3.89 -10.84
CA VAL A 193 19.70 -2.49 -11.23
C VAL A 193 20.72 -1.80 -10.33
N ASN A 194 21.48 -0.86 -10.89
CA ASN A 194 22.37 0.02 -10.16
C ASN A 194 21.60 1.29 -9.78
N VAL A 195 21.50 1.55 -8.48
CA VAL A 195 20.74 2.67 -7.91
C VAL A 195 21.70 3.74 -7.40
N LEU A 196 21.69 4.90 -8.05
CA LEU A 196 22.43 6.08 -7.60
C LEU A 196 21.73 6.68 -6.39
N LYS A 197 22.43 6.70 -5.26
CA LYS A 197 21.99 7.33 -4.01
C LYS A 197 22.46 8.77 -3.90
N LYS A 198 23.64 9.03 -4.43
CA LYS A 198 24.34 10.32 -4.37
C LYS A 198 25.20 10.50 -5.60
N GLY A 199 25.24 11.71 -6.15
CA GLY A 199 26.02 12.04 -7.33
C GLY A 199 25.19 12.74 -8.40
N ARG A 200 25.67 12.76 -9.66
CA ARG A 200 25.01 13.38 -10.80
C ARG A 200 24.72 12.39 -11.89
N LEU A 201 23.56 12.54 -12.51
CA LEU A 201 23.15 11.75 -13.67
C LEU A 201 22.18 12.54 -14.56
N TRP A 202 22.00 12.05 -15.77
CA TRP A 202 20.98 12.55 -16.69
C TRP A 202 19.63 11.90 -16.42
N VAL A 203 18.56 12.72 -16.36
CA VAL A 203 17.19 12.26 -16.15
C VAL A 203 16.23 12.86 -17.18
N LYS A 204 15.24 12.09 -17.59
CA LYS A 204 14.13 12.59 -18.40
C LYS A 204 13.15 13.33 -17.49
N VAL A 205 12.77 14.56 -17.86
CA VAL A 205 11.92 15.41 -17.02
C VAL A 205 10.50 15.52 -17.55
N ALA A 206 9.55 15.74 -16.63
CA ALA A 206 8.17 16.11 -16.93
C ALA A 206 7.97 17.58 -16.57
N GLY A 207 7.57 18.36 -17.56
CA GLY A 207 7.49 19.81 -17.47
C GLY A 207 8.85 20.50 -17.69
N GLU A 208 8.81 21.82 -17.79
CA GLU A 208 10.02 22.63 -17.88
C GLU A 208 10.78 22.63 -16.54
N VAL A 209 12.08 22.49 -16.60
CA VAL A 209 12.97 22.58 -15.43
C VAL A 209 14.10 23.58 -15.72
N LEU A 210 14.53 24.30 -14.68
CA LEU A 210 15.63 25.27 -14.74
C LEU A 210 16.74 24.87 -13.77
N ALA A 211 17.96 25.15 -14.14
CA ALA A 211 19.12 24.93 -13.26
C ALA A 211 18.93 25.65 -11.91
N GLY A 212 19.26 24.97 -10.83
CA GLY A 212 19.07 25.45 -9.46
C GLY A 212 17.72 25.10 -8.83
N GLN A 213 16.73 24.63 -9.59
CA GLN A 213 15.46 24.20 -9.02
C GLN A 213 15.60 22.86 -8.28
N ALA A 214 14.83 22.71 -7.20
CA ALA A 214 14.68 21.46 -6.49
C ALA A 214 13.95 20.41 -7.36
N ALA A 215 14.34 19.16 -7.20
CA ALA A 215 13.76 18.05 -7.95
C ALA A 215 12.74 17.27 -7.11
N TYR A 216 11.68 16.86 -7.77
CA TYR A 216 10.57 16.11 -7.19
C TYR A 216 10.21 14.92 -8.09
N ILE A 217 9.49 13.97 -7.53
CA ILE A 217 8.88 12.86 -8.26
C ILE A 217 7.37 13.04 -8.19
N ASN A 218 6.70 13.20 -9.32
CA ASN A 218 5.25 13.29 -9.39
C ASN A 218 4.63 11.97 -8.90
N ASN A 219 3.76 12.02 -7.88
CA ASN A 219 3.24 10.84 -7.20
C ASN A 219 2.32 9.97 -8.06
N SER A 220 1.69 10.54 -9.09
CA SER A 220 0.79 9.82 -9.98
C SER A 220 1.48 9.21 -11.19
N THR A 221 2.52 9.88 -11.72
CA THR A 221 3.20 9.45 -12.95
C THR A 221 4.56 8.80 -12.70
N GLY A 222 5.15 8.99 -11.51
CA GLY A 222 6.51 8.55 -11.19
C GLY A 222 7.61 9.35 -11.90
N LYS A 223 7.27 10.39 -12.66
CA LYS A 223 8.24 11.18 -13.45
C LYS A 223 8.94 12.24 -12.61
N ILE A 224 10.19 12.53 -12.95
CA ILE A 224 11.00 13.56 -12.30
C ILE A 224 10.60 14.94 -12.85
N THR A 225 10.41 15.92 -11.96
CA THR A 225 9.89 17.26 -12.28
C THR A 225 10.41 18.31 -11.31
N ALA A 226 10.32 19.60 -11.66
CA ALA A 226 10.51 20.71 -10.73
C ALA A 226 9.21 21.14 -10.03
N ASN A 227 8.06 20.60 -10.40
CA ASN A 227 6.77 20.92 -9.81
C ASN A 227 6.57 20.14 -8.49
N SER A 228 6.41 20.87 -7.39
CA SER A 228 6.19 20.29 -6.05
C SER A 228 4.74 19.87 -5.78
N SER A 229 3.77 20.23 -6.64
CA SER A 229 2.36 19.89 -6.44
C SER A 229 2.13 18.40 -6.65
N SER A 230 1.53 17.73 -5.66
CA SER A 230 1.28 16.28 -5.67
C SER A 230 2.54 15.45 -5.97
N ALA A 231 3.69 15.88 -5.42
CA ALA A 231 4.98 15.28 -5.69
C ALA A 231 5.77 15.00 -4.40
N THR A 232 6.66 14.03 -4.46
CA THR A 232 7.60 13.68 -3.39
C THR A 232 8.95 14.32 -3.70
N ALA A 233 9.52 15.07 -2.75
CA ALA A 233 10.84 15.68 -2.92
C ALA A 233 11.94 14.62 -3.02
N ILE A 234 12.86 14.80 -3.96
CA ILE A 234 14.14 14.09 -3.98
C ILE A 234 15.06 14.84 -3.00
N SER A 235 15.34 14.22 -1.85
CA SER A 235 16.18 14.88 -0.82
C SER A 235 17.54 15.23 -1.39
N GLY A 236 17.94 16.51 -1.29
CA GLY A 236 19.18 17.02 -1.89
C GLY A 236 19.18 17.03 -3.42
N GLY A 237 18.05 16.76 -4.07
CA GLY A 237 17.92 16.76 -5.53
C GLY A 237 17.83 18.17 -6.11
N VAL A 238 18.76 18.54 -7.00
CA VAL A 238 18.80 19.87 -7.65
C VAL A 238 19.15 19.69 -9.13
N PHE A 239 18.36 20.31 -10.01
CA PHE A 239 18.67 20.35 -11.43
C PHE A 239 19.89 21.25 -11.69
N LYS A 240 20.81 20.78 -12.52
CA LYS A 240 22.04 21.52 -12.90
C LYS A 240 21.99 22.06 -14.30
N SER A 241 21.01 21.67 -15.10
CA SER A 241 20.76 22.20 -16.44
C SER A 241 19.29 22.50 -16.67
N ASN A 242 19.00 23.32 -17.67
CA ASN A 242 17.64 23.58 -18.14
C ASN A 242 17.19 22.46 -19.10
N ALA A 243 15.90 22.12 -19.05
CA ALA A 243 15.29 21.25 -20.04
C ALA A 243 13.79 21.54 -20.18
N SER A 244 13.27 21.38 -21.40
CA SER A 244 11.83 21.40 -21.68
C SER A 244 11.19 20.05 -21.34
N ASP A 245 9.86 20.02 -21.31
CA ASP A 245 9.09 18.78 -21.10
C ASP A 245 9.52 17.63 -22.00
N GLY A 246 9.68 16.44 -21.44
CA GLY A 246 10.10 15.22 -22.12
C GLY A 246 11.56 15.17 -22.53
N LYS A 247 12.34 16.22 -22.29
CA LYS A 247 13.79 16.28 -22.56
C LYS A 247 14.60 15.85 -21.35
N ILE A 248 15.93 15.88 -21.50
CA ILE A 248 16.89 15.41 -20.50
C ILE A 248 17.49 16.61 -19.77
N ALA A 249 17.53 16.53 -18.45
CA ALA A 249 18.25 17.45 -17.57
C ALA A 249 19.32 16.72 -16.77
N GLU A 250 20.33 17.46 -16.40
CA GLU A 250 21.31 17.05 -15.40
C GLU A 250 20.71 17.23 -14.00
N LEU A 251 20.70 16.16 -13.20
CA LEU A 251 20.24 16.12 -11.82
C LEU A 251 21.39 15.73 -10.90
N GLU A 252 21.59 16.49 -9.83
CA GLU A 252 22.47 16.14 -8.72
C GLU A 252 21.65 15.74 -7.50
N ILE A 253 22.05 14.66 -6.85
CA ILE A 253 21.54 14.18 -5.56
C ILE A 253 22.70 14.31 -4.55
N ALA A 254 22.52 15.09 -3.48
CA ALA A 254 23.56 15.40 -2.48
C ALA A 254 23.46 14.49 -1.23
#